data_e404c07023799c16c36a628d33bfca13
#
_entry.id   e404c07023799c16c36a628d33bfca13
#
_cell.length_a   1.000
_cell.length_b   1.000
_cell.length_c   1.000
_cell.angle_alpha   90.00
_cell.angle_beta   90.00
_cell.angle_gamma   90.00
#
_symmetry.space_group_name_H-M   'P 1'
#
loop_
_entity.id
_entity.type
_entity.pdbx_description
1 polymer ?
#
loop_
_entity_poly.entity_id
_entity_poly.type
_entity_poly.pdbx_seq_one_letter_code
_entity_poly.pdbx_strand_id
1 'polypeptide(L)'
;MHTTLLSEINTVAYFRQGRTVSSSSRQADLDNYDLAILSALSDNTRLTTVELSSIVHLSRTAISRRITALRRMRVLNGSADVLNYASIGFGVRAIVELTAPSQTLSALKKKLLVQPEVLSISVIAGNSLLSLNVIATDMAHLHRFVHSLQKSGDTTTKIVFAEEKSQLTLIDRMRILKDQTDANPERI
;
A
#
# COMPACT_ATOMS: atom_id res chain seq x y z
N MET A 1 23.89 -21.13 16.40
CA MET A 1 24.06 -20.34 15.16
C MET A 1 23.64 -21.17 13.95
N HIS A 2 22.36 -21.62 13.85
CA HIS A 2 21.89 -22.38 12.67
C HIS A 2 20.38 -22.26 12.39
N THR A 3 19.71 -21.23 12.91
CA THR A 3 18.23 -21.13 12.75
C THR A 3 17.80 -20.07 11.74
N THR A 4 18.73 -19.27 11.18
CA THR A 4 18.38 -18.14 10.32
C THR A 4 18.28 -18.52 8.82
N LEU A 5 18.79 -19.67 8.40
CA LEU A 5 18.82 -20.09 6.99
C LEU A 5 17.57 -20.83 6.52
N LEU A 6 16.71 -21.30 7.42
CA LEU A 6 15.52 -22.07 7.04
C LEU A 6 14.30 -21.20 6.70
N SER A 7 14.28 -19.92 7.09
CA SER A 7 13.19 -18.98 6.72
C SER A 7 13.29 -18.49 5.27
N GLU A 8 14.49 -18.47 4.69
CA GLU A 8 14.69 -18.03 3.31
C GLU A 8 14.33 -19.10 2.26
N ILE A 9 14.41 -20.39 2.64
CA ILE A 9 14.19 -21.50 1.69
C ILE A 9 12.69 -21.71 1.40
N ASN A 10 11.80 -21.35 2.31
CA ASN A 10 10.37 -21.57 2.13
C ASN A 10 9.73 -20.57 1.14
N THR A 11 10.33 -19.41 0.93
CA THR A 11 9.84 -18.41 -0.05
C THR A 11 10.13 -18.86 -1.49
N VAL A 12 11.22 -19.61 -1.74
CA VAL A 12 11.60 -20.10 -3.07
C VAL A 12 10.74 -21.29 -3.52
N ALA A 13 10.23 -22.09 -2.58
CA ALA A 13 9.42 -23.27 -2.90
C ALA A 13 8.00 -22.93 -3.41
N TYR A 14 7.44 -21.79 -3.03
CA TYR A 14 6.12 -21.35 -3.50
C TYR A 14 6.12 -20.86 -4.96
N PHE A 15 7.27 -20.50 -5.50
CA PHE A 15 7.42 -20.06 -6.89
C PHE A 15 7.41 -21.20 -7.92
N ARG A 16 7.39 -22.48 -7.48
CA ARG A 16 7.53 -23.63 -8.38
C ARG A 16 6.21 -24.21 -8.91
N GLN A 17 5.05 -23.72 -8.47
CA GLN A 17 3.75 -24.11 -9.03
C GLN A 17 3.17 -22.99 -9.89
N GLY A 18 3.70 -22.85 -11.08
CA GLY A 18 3.08 -22.54 -12.36
C GLY A 18 1.89 -21.56 -12.37
N ARG A 19 2.09 -20.30 -11.97
CA ARG A 19 1.52 -19.15 -12.63
C ARG A 19 2.63 -18.13 -12.79
N THR A 20 3.24 -18.10 -13.95
CA THR A 20 4.00 -16.97 -14.42
C THR A 20 3.08 -15.76 -14.39
N VAL A 21 3.16 -14.97 -13.31
CA VAL A 21 2.72 -13.59 -13.38
C VAL A 21 3.70 -12.93 -14.31
N SER A 22 3.35 -12.88 -15.59
CA SER A 22 4.05 -12.11 -16.60
C SER A 22 3.95 -10.64 -16.16
N SER A 23 4.88 -10.21 -15.33
CA SER A 23 5.04 -8.80 -14.94
C SER A 23 5.85 -8.06 -16.01
N SER A 24 5.37 -8.08 -17.25
CA SER A 24 5.62 -6.99 -18.17
C SER A 24 4.51 -5.95 -18.02
N SER A 25 4.25 -5.46 -16.81
CA SER A 25 3.52 -4.21 -16.66
C SER A 25 4.44 -3.13 -17.22
N ARG A 26 4.23 -2.79 -18.49
CA ARG A 26 4.86 -1.61 -19.09
C ARG A 26 4.54 -0.46 -18.16
N GLN A 27 5.57 0.08 -17.51
CA GLN A 27 5.46 1.29 -16.69
C GLN A 27 4.75 2.36 -17.51
N ALA A 28 3.73 3.00 -16.95
CA ALA A 28 2.99 4.04 -17.64
C ALA A 28 3.93 5.23 -17.89
N ASP A 29 3.95 5.72 -19.12
CA ASP A 29 4.65 6.96 -19.46
C ASP A 29 3.80 8.14 -18.98
N LEU A 30 4.21 8.73 -17.86
CA LEU A 30 3.50 9.80 -17.15
C LEU A 30 4.25 11.10 -17.26
N ASP A 31 3.57 12.16 -17.68
CA ASP A 31 4.13 13.50 -17.69
C ASP A 31 3.94 14.21 -16.32
N ASN A 32 4.54 15.40 -16.17
CA ASN A 32 4.49 16.17 -14.93
C ASN A 32 3.05 16.56 -14.53
N TYR A 33 2.15 16.77 -15.48
CA TYR A 33 0.75 17.07 -15.19
C TYR A 33 0.01 15.82 -14.68
N ASP A 34 0.31 14.65 -15.22
CA ASP A 34 -0.24 13.38 -14.74
C ASP A 34 0.21 13.12 -13.30
N LEU A 35 1.50 13.33 -13.01
CA LEU A 35 2.04 13.21 -11.64
C LEU A 35 1.38 14.21 -10.68
N ALA A 36 1.16 15.46 -11.09
CA ALA A 36 0.47 16.45 -10.27
C ALA A 36 -0.99 16.05 -9.98
N ILE A 37 -1.72 15.51 -10.97
CA ILE A 37 -3.08 14.98 -10.79
C ILE A 37 -3.07 13.81 -9.82
N LEU A 38 -2.14 12.86 -9.97
CA LEU A 38 -2.02 11.69 -9.11
C LEU A 38 -1.68 12.07 -7.68
N SER A 39 -0.78 13.03 -7.47
CA SER A 39 -0.45 13.57 -6.16
C SER A 39 -1.67 14.19 -5.47
N ALA A 40 -2.38 15.07 -6.16
CA ALA A 40 -3.57 15.71 -5.63
C ALA A 40 -4.67 14.69 -5.24
N LEU A 41 -4.87 13.65 -6.08
CA LEU A 41 -5.83 12.56 -5.80
C LEU A 41 -5.35 11.61 -4.69
N SER A 42 -4.04 11.46 -4.48
CA SER A 42 -3.48 10.69 -3.36
C SER A 42 -3.81 11.34 -2.02
N ASP A 43 -3.73 12.68 -1.97
CA ASP A 43 -4.03 13.46 -0.76
C ASP A 43 -5.54 13.54 -0.50
N ASN A 44 -6.34 13.69 -1.55
CA ASN A 44 -7.79 13.73 -1.46
C ASN A 44 -8.47 13.11 -2.69
N THR A 45 -8.95 11.87 -2.53
CA THR A 45 -9.62 11.11 -3.60
C THR A 45 -10.97 11.68 -4.04
N ARG A 46 -11.51 12.68 -3.33
CA ARG A 46 -12.83 13.29 -3.62
C ARG A 46 -12.74 14.59 -4.39
N LEU A 47 -11.54 14.99 -4.83
CA LEU A 47 -11.39 16.22 -5.60
C LEU A 47 -12.20 16.17 -6.89
N THR A 48 -12.95 17.23 -7.12
CA THR A 48 -13.68 17.44 -8.36
C THR A 48 -12.73 17.89 -9.49
N THR A 49 -13.17 17.74 -10.73
CA THR A 49 -12.40 18.26 -11.89
C THR A 49 -12.18 19.77 -11.82
N VAL A 50 -13.05 20.51 -11.13
CA VAL A 50 -12.91 21.96 -10.93
C VAL A 50 -11.74 22.25 -9.98
N GLU A 51 -11.71 21.56 -8.84
CA GLU A 51 -10.64 21.70 -7.84
C GLU A 51 -9.30 21.26 -8.43
N LEU A 52 -9.25 20.11 -9.11
CA LEU A 52 -8.04 19.65 -9.81
C LEU A 52 -7.57 20.66 -10.86
N SER A 53 -8.49 21.29 -11.61
CA SER A 53 -8.19 22.33 -12.58
C SER A 53 -7.46 23.52 -11.93
N SER A 54 -7.89 23.90 -10.73
CA SER A 54 -7.27 24.99 -9.97
C SER A 54 -5.91 24.60 -9.40
N ILE A 55 -5.76 23.37 -8.90
CA ILE A 55 -4.51 22.86 -8.30
C ILE A 55 -3.42 22.66 -9.37
N VAL A 56 -3.80 22.04 -10.50
CA VAL A 56 -2.84 21.62 -11.55
C VAL A 56 -2.67 22.70 -12.62
N HIS A 57 -3.46 23.79 -12.57
CA HIS A 57 -3.45 24.88 -13.55
C HIS A 57 -3.72 24.43 -15.01
N LEU A 58 -4.66 23.50 -15.17
CA LEU A 58 -5.14 23.03 -16.47
C LEU A 58 -6.64 23.28 -16.63
N SER A 59 -7.12 23.33 -17.88
CA SER A 59 -8.56 23.40 -18.13
C SER A 59 -9.27 22.12 -17.63
N ARG A 60 -10.56 22.24 -17.24
CA ARG A 60 -11.39 21.09 -16.81
C ARG A 60 -11.44 19.99 -17.87
N THR A 61 -11.50 20.36 -19.15
CA THR A 61 -11.49 19.43 -20.27
C THR A 61 -10.16 18.66 -20.34
N ALA A 62 -9.03 19.35 -20.12
CA ALA A 62 -7.71 18.71 -20.08
C ALA A 62 -7.61 17.74 -18.90
N ILE A 63 -8.06 18.13 -17.70
CA ILE A 63 -8.12 17.27 -16.51
C ILE A 63 -8.95 16.01 -16.79
N SER A 64 -10.19 16.17 -17.29
CA SER A 64 -11.08 15.03 -17.61
C SER A 64 -10.44 14.05 -18.60
N ARG A 65 -9.80 14.58 -19.64
CA ARG A 65 -9.10 13.74 -20.64
C ARG A 65 -7.95 12.97 -20.01
N ARG A 66 -7.16 13.61 -19.14
CA ARG A 66 -6.02 12.98 -18.45
C ARG A 66 -6.48 11.90 -17.47
N ILE A 67 -7.48 12.17 -16.64
CA ILE A 67 -8.07 11.18 -15.72
C ILE A 67 -8.57 9.96 -16.51
N THR A 68 -9.24 10.17 -17.63
CA THR A 68 -9.69 9.07 -18.48
C THR A 68 -8.52 8.26 -19.06
N ALA A 69 -7.43 8.91 -19.45
CA ALA A 69 -6.21 8.24 -19.91
C ALA A 69 -5.56 7.43 -18.78
N LEU A 70 -5.42 8.01 -17.59
CA LEU A 70 -4.86 7.35 -16.40
C LEU A 70 -5.67 6.12 -15.97
N ARG A 71 -7.02 6.19 -16.07
CA ARG A 71 -7.89 5.03 -15.83
C ARG A 71 -7.71 3.95 -16.91
N ARG A 72 -7.61 4.34 -18.18
CA ARG A 72 -7.35 3.39 -19.28
C ARG A 72 -6.00 2.68 -19.13
N MET A 73 -4.99 3.40 -18.66
CA MET A 73 -3.66 2.83 -18.34
C MET A 73 -3.66 2.03 -17.02
N ARG A 74 -4.79 1.95 -16.31
CA ARG A 74 -4.93 1.29 -15.01
C ARG A 74 -4.02 1.86 -13.91
N VAL A 75 -3.62 3.12 -14.05
CA VAL A 75 -2.90 3.87 -13.01
C VAL A 75 -3.86 4.28 -11.89
N LEU A 76 -5.09 4.69 -12.27
CA LEU A 76 -6.21 4.93 -11.37
C LEU A 76 -7.19 3.77 -11.45
N ASN A 77 -7.57 3.19 -10.30
CA ASN A 77 -8.46 2.04 -10.21
C ASN A 77 -9.78 2.39 -9.51
N GLY A 78 -10.89 2.23 -10.26
CA GLY A 78 -12.24 2.24 -9.72
C GLY A 78 -12.79 3.62 -9.36
N SER A 79 -13.96 3.63 -8.70
CA SER A 79 -14.70 4.83 -8.32
C SER A 79 -14.09 5.63 -7.16
N ALA A 80 -13.11 5.08 -6.47
CA ALA A 80 -12.35 5.74 -5.39
C ALA A 80 -10.94 6.16 -5.83
N ASP A 81 -10.64 6.11 -7.12
CA ASP A 81 -9.36 6.49 -7.73
C ASP A 81 -8.12 6.04 -6.93
N VAL A 82 -8.13 4.77 -6.50
CA VAL A 82 -7.01 4.18 -5.77
C VAL A 82 -5.83 3.99 -6.72
N LEU A 83 -4.67 4.54 -6.35
CA LEU A 83 -3.44 4.41 -7.13
C LEU A 83 -3.01 2.94 -7.28
N ASN A 84 -2.71 2.54 -8.51
CA ASN A 84 -2.04 1.29 -8.79
C ASN A 84 -0.53 1.52 -8.81
N TYR A 85 0.11 1.31 -7.67
CA TYR A 85 1.54 1.54 -7.50
C TYR A 85 2.41 0.74 -8.48
N ALA A 86 2.02 -0.48 -8.84
CA ALA A 86 2.75 -1.28 -9.81
C ALA A 86 2.79 -0.63 -11.20
N SER A 87 1.72 0.05 -11.62
CA SER A 87 1.64 0.74 -12.90
C SER A 87 2.53 1.99 -13.01
N ILE A 88 2.95 2.53 -11.85
CA ILE A 88 3.84 3.71 -11.77
C ILE A 88 5.27 3.35 -11.33
N GLY A 89 5.62 2.04 -11.37
CA GLY A 89 7.00 1.58 -11.17
C GLY A 89 7.30 0.97 -9.80
N PHE A 90 6.32 0.89 -8.87
CA PHE A 90 6.49 0.22 -7.59
C PHE A 90 5.94 -1.21 -7.66
N GLY A 91 6.76 -2.12 -8.20
CA GLY A 91 6.34 -3.51 -8.44
C GLY A 91 6.18 -4.39 -7.20
N VAL A 92 6.65 -3.93 -6.03
CA VAL A 92 6.60 -4.69 -4.78
C VAL A 92 5.84 -3.92 -3.72
N ARG A 93 4.86 -4.59 -3.10
CA ARG A 93 4.21 -4.14 -1.86
C ARG A 93 4.52 -5.10 -0.73
N ALA A 94 4.76 -4.58 0.45
CA ALA A 94 5.05 -5.37 1.63
C ALA A 94 4.42 -4.78 2.88
N ILE A 95 4.17 -5.65 3.87
CA ILE A 95 3.90 -5.26 5.24
C ILE A 95 5.16 -5.59 6.03
N VAL A 96 5.77 -4.57 6.64
CA VAL A 96 6.95 -4.75 7.49
C VAL A 96 6.53 -4.49 8.93
N GLU A 97 6.56 -5.51 9.74
CA GLU A 97 6.33 -5.42 11.18
C GLU A 97 7.66 -5.13 11.85
N LEU A 98 7.69 -4.13 12.72
CA LEU A 98 8.88 -3.71 13.45
C LEU A 98 8.61 -3.74 14.96
N THR A 99 9.44 -4.46 15.68
CA THR A 99 9.47 -4.48 17.15
C THR A 99 10.60 -3.59 17.65
N ALA A 100 10.28 -2.52 18.35
CA ALA A 100 11.25 -1.56 18.85
C ALA A 100 10.93 -1.16 20.30
N PRO A 101 11.93 -0.67 21.10
CA PRO A 101 11.68 -0.21 22.46
C PRO A 101 10.67 0.93 22.49
N SER A 102 9.73 0.88 23.46
CA SER A 102 8.62 1.84 23.57
C SER A 102 9.10 3.30 23.68
N GLN A 103 10.25 3.53 24.32
CA GLN A 103 10.82 4.86 24.53
C GLN A 103 11.21 5.54 23.20
N THR A 104 11.58 4.76 22.19
CA THR A 104 12.04 5.27 20.89
C THR A 104 10.92 5.37 19.86
N LEU A 105 9.74 4.84 20.15
CA LEU A 105 8.65 4.64 19.22
C LEU A 105 8.17 5.94 18.55
N SER A 106 8.00 7.01 19.32
CA SER A 106 7.52 8.31 18.81
C SER A 106 8.50 8.94 17.83
N ALA A 107 9.79 8.94 18.17
CA ALA A 107 10.85 9.46 17.30
C ALA A 107 11.00 8.60 16.04
N LEU A 108 10.93 7.28 16.22
CA LEU A 108 11.02 6.32 15.12
C LEU A 108 9.87 6.50 14.12
N LYS A 109 8.62 6.62 14.59
CA LYS A 109 7.46 6.90 13.72
C LYS A 109 7.66 8.16 12.89
N LYS A 110 8.09 9.27 13.50
CA LYS A 110 8.35 10.52 12.77
C LYS A 110 9.40 10.33 11.67
N LYS A 111 10.48 9.58 11.96
CA LYS A 111 11.54 9.28 10.99
C LYS A 111 11.03 8.40 9.85
N LEU A 112 10.19 7.42 10.14
CA LEU A 112 9.67 6.47 9.16
C LEU A 112 8.60 7.09 8.25
N LEU A 113 7.77 8.00 8.76
CA LEU A 113 6.71 8.66 7.97
C LEU A 113 7.24 9.56 6.84
N VAL A 114 8.50 9.93 6.86
CA VAL A 114 9.14 10.71 5.78
C VAL A 114 9.96 9.84 4.81
N GLN A 115 9.97 8.52 5.00
CA GLN A 115 10.62 7.61 4.06
C GLN A 115 9.75 7.40 2.82
N PRO A 116 10.31 7.49 1.61
CA PRO A 116 9.53 7.36 0.38
C PRO A 116 8.91 5.98 0.17
N GLU A 117 9.45 4.96 0.82
CA GLU A 117 8.93 3.59 0.77
C GLU A 117 7.66 3.42 1.63
N VAL A 118 7.43 4.27 2.62
CA VAL A 118 6.38 4.08 3.63
C VAL A 118 5.08 4.78 3.22
N LEU A 119 4.06 4.00 2.91
CA LEU A 119 2.71 4.50 2.63
C LEU A 119 1.94 4.86 3.90
N SER A 120 2.05 4.02 4.92
CA SER A 120 1.36 4.22 6.19
C SER A 120 2.00 3.42 7.31
N ILE A 121 1.75 3.86 8.55
CA ILE A 121 2.20 3.17 9.76
C ILE A 121 0.99 2.97 10.67
N SER A 122 0.77 1.73 11.10
CA SER A 122 -0.19 1.37 12.13
C SER A 122 0.55 0.97 13.41
N VAL A 123 0.06 1.42 14.54
CA VAL A 123 0.46 0.88 15.86
C VAL A 123 -0.42 -0.32 16.12
N ILE A 124 0.18 -1.48 16.35
CA ILE A 124 -0.54 -2.74 16.56
C ILE A 124 -0.28 -3.30 17.95
N ALA A 125 -1.26 -4.03 18.46
CA ALA A 125 -1.11 -4.83 19.67
C ALA A 125 -0.52 -6.19 19.30
N GLY A 126 0.27 -6.77 20.19
CA GLY A 126 0.94 -8.05 20.00
C GLY A 126 2.46 -7.96 20.12
N ASN A 127 3.15 -8.89 19.50
CA ASN A 127 4.62 -8.97 19.59
C ASN A 127 5.34 -7.87 18.81
N SER A 128 4.70 -7.29 17.80
CA SER A 128 5.22 -6.18 17.00
C SER A 128 4.54 -4.88 17.39
N LEU A 129 5.26 -3.77 17.44
CA LEU A 129 4.72 -2.46 17.83
C LEU A 129 4.25 -1.62 16.64
N LEU A 130 4.92 -1.74 15.49
CA LEU A 130 4.59 -1.01 14.28
C LEU A 130 4.36 -1.97 13.12
N SER A 131 3.33 -1.70 12.35
CA SER A 131 3.10 -2.31 11.03
C SER A 131 3.20 -1.23 9.98
N LEU A 132 4.17 -1.35 9.09
CA LEU A 132 4.42 -0.43 7.99
C LEU A 132 3.86 -1.02 6.69
N ASN A 133 3.05 -0.26 5.98
CA ASN A 133 2.66 -0.58 4.62
C ASN A 133 3.70 0.05 3.67
N VAL A 134 4.41 -0.76 2.92
CA VAL A 134 5.62 -0.39 2.20
C VAL A 134 5.48 -0.68 0.72
N ILE A 135 6.04 0.21 -0.11
CA ILE A 135 6.22 0.00 -1.55
C ILE A 135 7.70 0.03 -1.91
N ALA A 136 8.08 -0.71 -2.94
CA ALA A 136 9.43 -0.70 -3.48
C ALA A 136 9.38 -0.97 -5.00
N THR A 137 10.41 -0.53 -5.72
CA THR A 137 10.52 -0.77 -7.17
C THR A 137 10.73 -2.24 -7.48
N ASP A 138 11.54 -2.92 -6.65
CA ASP A 138 11.93 -4.31 -6.79
C ASP A 138 12.31 -4.93 -5.43
N MET A 139 12.61 -6.22 -5.42
CA MET A 139 13.00 -6.94 -4.20
C MET A 139 14.33 -6.48 -3.62
N ALA A 140 15.29 -6.05 -4.44
CA ALA A 140 16.56 -5.53 -3.96
C ALA A 140 16.38 -4.18 -3.24
N HIS A 141 15.50 -3.33 -3.74
CA HIS A 141 15.09 -2.09 -3.08
C HIS A 141 14.42 -2.38 -1.73
N LEU A 142 13.42 -3.27 -1.70
CA LEU A 142 12.78 -3.68 -0.45
C LEU A 142 13.78 -4.21 0.57
N HIS A 143 14.70 -5.07 0.15
CA HIS A 143 15.72 -5.63 1.03
C HIS A 143 16.62 -4.54 1.65
N ARG A 144 17.08 -3.57 0.86
CA ARG A 144 17.88 -2.43 1.39
C ARG A 144 17.10 -1.63 2.41
N PHE A 145 15.83 -1.35 2.14
CA PHE A 145 14.96 -0.63 3.07
C PHE A 145 14.79 -1.41 4.38
N VAL A 146 14.40 -2.68 4.33
CA VAL A 146 14.22 -3.54 5.52
C VAL A 146 15.52 -3.65 6.31
N HIS A 147 16.66 -3.85 5.65
CA HIS A 147 17.97 -3.89 6.31
C HIS A 147 18.28 -2.57 7.07
N SER A 148 17.84 -1.43 6.55
CA SER A 148 17.99 -0.15 7.25
C SER A 148 17.17 -0.08 8.54
N LEU A 149 16.01 -0.75 8.59
CA LEU A 149 15.12 -0.81 9.76
C LEU A 149 15.66 -1.69 10.88
N GLN A 150 16.42 -2.72 10.55
CA GLN A 150 17.01 -3.65 11.54
C GLN A 150 17.91 -2.97 12.56
N LYS A 151 18.44 -1.78 12.23
CA LYS A 151 19.15 -0.92 13.19
C LYS A 151 18.27 -0.37 14.30
N SER A 152 16.96 -0.39 14.12
CA SER A 152 15.99 0.17 15.07
C SER A 152 15.24 -0.92 15.84
N GLY A 153 15.32 -2.17 15.42
CA GLY A 153 14.66 -3.30 16.07
C GLY A 153 14.49 -4.49 15.13
N ASP A 154 13.84 -5.53 15.63
CA ASP A 154 13.58 -6.75 14.86
C ASP A 154 12.47 -6.50 13.83
N THR A 155 12.65 -7.03 12.63
CA THR A 155 11.72 -6.88 11.53
C THR A 155 11.20 -8.20 11.01
N THR A 156 9.89 -8.27 10.72
CA THR A 156 9.26 -9.35 9.96
C THR A 156 8.65 -8.76 8.70
N THR A 157 9.01 -9.30 7.54
CA THR A 157 8.54 -8.80 6.24
C THR A 157 7.58 -9.79 5.59
N LYS A 158 6.41 -9.30 5.20
CA LYS A 158 5.36 -10.06 4.50
C LYS A 158 5.12 -9.41 3.13
N ILE A 159 5.34 -10.17 2.06
CA ILE A 159 5.10 -9.68 0.70
C ILE A 159 3.60 -9.78 0.38
N VAL A 160 3.04 -8.70 -0.15
CA VAL A 160 1.65 -8.65 -0.59
C VAL A 160 1.59 -9.04 -2.08
N PHE A 161 1.14 -10.26 -2.37
CA PHE A 161 0.99 -10.74 -3.75
C PHE A 161 -0.30 -10.28 -4.41
N ALA A 162 -1.38 -10.22 -3.65
CA ALA A 162 -2.68 -9.76 -4.11
C ALA A 162 -3.46 -9.11 -2.97
N GLU A 163 -4.30 -8.15 -3.32
CA GLU A 163 -5.25 -7.54 -2.40
C GLU A 163 -6.63 -7.59 -3.04
N GLU A 164 -7.56 -8.24 -2.37
CA GLU A 164 -8.95 -8.31 -2.80
C GLU A 164 -9.82 -7.49 -1.84
N LYS A 165 -10.66 -6.64 -2.41
CA LYS A 165 -11.62 -5.86 -1.62
C LYS A 165 -12.91 -6.66 -1.47
N SER A 166 -13.42 -6.71 -0.24
CA SER A 166 -14.74 -7.29 0.01
C SER A 166 -15.81 -6.51 -0.77
N GLN A 167 -16.76 -7.25 -1.34
CA GLN A 167 -17.88 -6.69 -2.08
C GLN A 167 -19.04 -6.18 -1.19
N LEU A 168 -18.98 -6.46 0.10
CA LEU A 168 -20.00 -5.99 1.06
C LEU A 168 -19.94 -4.47 1.19
N THR A 169 -21.09 -3.82 1.03
CA THR A 169 -21.24 -2.39 1.30
C THR A 169 -21.13 -2.09 2.81
N LEU A 170 -20.96 -0.83 3.18
CA LEU A 170 -20.99 -0.43 4.60
C LEU A 170 -22.30 -0.82 5.25
N ILE A 171 -23.43 -0.63 4.55
CA ILE A 171 -24.77 -0.95 5.07
C ILE A 171 -24.95 -2.43 5.30
N ASP A 172 -24.45 -3.28 4.38
CA ASP A 172 -24.49 -4.75 4.54
C ASP A 172 -23.69 -5.16 5.78
N ARG A 173 -22.50 -4.61 5.97
CA ARG A 173 -21.67 -4.88 7.16
C ARG A 173 -22.37 -4.47 8.46
N MET A 174 -22.93 -3.25 8.49
CA MET A 174 -23.64 -2.75 9.68
C MET A 174 -24.84 -3.64 10.03
N ARG A 175 -25.62 -4.08 9.04
CA ARG A 175 -26.76 -4.99 9.25
C ARG A 175 -26.30 -6.32 9.80
N ILE A 176 -25.33 -6.97 9.12
CA ILE A 176 -24.85 -8.30 9.52
C ILE A 176 -24.26 -8.26 10.94
N LEU A 177 -23.42 -7.26 11.25
CA LEU A 177 -22.79 -7.16 12.57
C LEU A 177 -23.80 -6.87 13.68
N LYS A 178 -24.83 -6.06 13.40
CA LYS A 178 -25.91 -5.79 14.35
C LYS A 178 -26.71 -7.06 14.63
N ASP A 179 -27.12 -7.78 13.61
CA ASP A 179 -27.88 -9.03 13.75
C ASP A 179 -27.07 -10.07 14.56
N GLN A 180 -25.75 -10.13 14.39
CA GLN A 180 -24.86 -11.00 15.16
C GLN A 180 -24.76 -10.60 16.63
N THR A 181 -24.75 -9.30 16.93
CA THR A 181 -24.69 -8.78 18.31
C THR A 181 -26.01 -9.06 19.03
N ASP A 182 -27.14 -8.82 18.36
CA ASP A 182 -28.48 -9.07 18.92
C ASP A 182 -28.76 -10.56 19.15
N ALA A 183 -28.17 -11.43 18.31
CA ALA A 183 -28.33 -12.90 18.45
C ALA A 183 -27.43 -13.52 19.54
N ASN A 184 -26.38 -12.83 20.03
CA ASN A 184 -25.45 -13.34 21.02
C ASN A 184 -24.91 -12.24 21.96
N PRO A 185 -25.75 -11.73 22.88
CA PRO A 185 -25.40 -10.63 23.79
C PRO A 185 -24.31 -10.95 24.82
N GLU A 186 -23.93 -12.21 24.99
CA GLU A 186 -22.95 -12.64 26.01
C GLU A 186 -21.49 -12.71 25.51
N ARG A 187 -21.17 -12.22 24.30
CA ARG A 187 -19.82 -12.27 23.71
C ARG A 187 -19.08 -10.92 23.69
N ILE A 188 -19.31 -10.07 24.68
CA ILE A 188 -18.51 -8.83 24.90
C ILE A 188 -17.62 -9.00 26.12
#